data_1cb6bf63b93bac687314d99256d14be7
#
_entry.id   1cb6bf63b93bac687314d99256d14be7
#
_cell.length_a   1.000
_cell.length_b   1.000
_cell.length_c   1.000
_cell.angle_alpha   90.00
_cell.angle_beta   90.00
_cell.angle_gamma   90.00
#
_symmetry.space_group_name_H-M   'P 1'
#
loop_
_entity.id
_entity.type
_entity.pdbx_description
1 polymer ?
#
loop_
_entity_poly.entity_id
_entity_poly.type
_entity_poly.pdbx_seq_one_letter_code
_entity_poly.pdbx_strand_id
1 'polypeptide(L)'
;MQRATFRVRTLKVIGDSAPGEAATTRENLSLEWRRDKTPQPVLFDQAPPGKYAKIDLVLRGDDRDTFEISGVVRRNDINYTYEIEDSSQLLVSVPLPSSATLRPGGALSIGVRIDIRDIVKDLDFGAARIEDGKLKIDDDTPALQAQVRAKVISSIRLDTE
;
A
#
# COMPACT_ATOMS: atom_id res chain seq x y z
N MET A 1 8.04 -10.56 -9.12
CA MET A 1 6.85 -10.43 -8.28
C MET A 1 5.63 -10.85 -9.06
N GLN A 2 4.67 -11.52 -8.41
CA GLN A 2 3.47 -12.07 -9.02
C GLN A 2 2.18 -11.47 -8.44
N ARG A 3 2.17 -11.20 -7.14
CA ARG A 3 1.00 -10.65 -6.44
C ARG A 3 1.44 -9.79 -5.26
N ALA A 4 0.66 -8.75 -4.98
CA ALA A 4 0.69 -8.02 -3.72
C ALA A 4 -0.74 -7.68 -3.30
N THR A 5 -1.03 -7.83 -2.01
CA THR A 5 -2.32 -7.48 -1.41
C THR A 5 -2.04 -6.62 -0.19
N PHE A 6 -2.73 -5.49 -0.09
CA PHE A 6 -2.69 -4.61 1.08
C PHE A 6 -4.12 -4.46 1.63
N ARG A 7 -4.30 -4.73 2.91
CA ARG A 7 -5.59 -4.53 3.59
C ARG A 7 -5.60 -3.17 4.22
N VAL A 8 -6.53 -2.35 3.77
CA VAL A 8 -6.69 -0.97 4.22
C VAL A 8 -7.92 -0.90 5.12
N ARG A 9 -7.71 -0.76 6.41
CA ARG A 9 -8.80 -0.56 7.36
C ARG A 9 -9.48 0.79 7.12
N THR A 10 -8.68 1.84 6.91
CA THR A 10 -9.20 3.18 6.68
C THR A 10 -8.36 3.88 5.60
N LEU A 11 -9.05 4.41 4.60
CA LEU A 11 -8.51 5.32 3.59
C LEU A 11 -9.24 6.64 3.74
N LYS A 12 -8.53 7.68 4.15
CA LYS A 12 -9.08 9.01 4.37
C LYS A 12 -8.38 10.03 3.48
N VAL A 13 -9.14 10.75 2.68
CA VAL A 13 -8.67 11.88 1.89
C VAL A 13 -9.01 13.16 2.64
N ILE A 14 -8.03 14.01 2.89
CA ILE A 14 -8.12 15.15 3.82
C ILE A 14 -7.75 16.44 3.11
N GLY A 15 -8.51 17.49 3.38
CA GLY A 15 -8.23 18.84 2.94
C GLY A 15 -7.13 19.56 3.74
N ASP A 16 -6.82 20.79 3.36
CA ASP A 16 -5.73 21.59 3.91
C ASP A 16 -6.18 22.62 4.96
N SER A 17 -7.00 22.20 5.93
CA SER A 17 -7.18 22.95 7.19
C SER A 17 -7.83 24.35 7.15
N ALA A 18 -8.82 24.61 6.32
CA ALA A 18 -9.70 25.75 6.56
C ALA A 18 -10.93 25.32 7.38
N PRO A 19 -11.65 26.23 8.06
CA PRO A 19 -12.93 25.89 8.67
C PRO A 19 -13.86 25.27 7.61
N GLY A 20 -14.15 23.96 7.75
CA GLY A 20 -14.85 23.17 6.74
C GLY A 20 -13.94 22.23 5.96
N GLU A 21 -12.91 21.66 6.59
CA GLU A 21 -12.03 20.64 5.99
C GLU A 21 -12.84 19.61 5.23
N ALA A 22 -12.65 19.58 3.91
CA ALA A 22 -13.17 18.51 3.11
C ALA A 22 -12.47 17.20 3.54
N ALA A 23 -13.21 16.25 4.05
CA ALA A 23 -12.70 14.94 4.40
C ALA A 23 -13.68 13.88 3.94
N THR A 24 -13.14 12.80 3.37
CA THR A 24 -13.95 11.65 2.99
C THR A 24 -13.21 10.37 3.32
N THR A 25 -13.94 9.35 3.72
CA THR A 25 -13.36 8.11 4.25
C THR A 25 -13.98 6.89 3.59
N ARG A 26 -13.17 5.88 3.33
CA ARG A 26 -13.58 4.51 3.01
C ARG A 26 -12.92 3.56 3.98
N GLU A 27 -13.61 2.49 4.31
CA GLU A 27 -13.16 1.49 5.27
C GLU A 27 -13.16 0.09 4.65
N ASN A 28 -12.33 -0.79 5.21
CA ASN A 28 -12.27 -2.21 4.89
C ASN A 28 -12.02 -2.51 3.41
N LEU A 29 -11.02 -1.85 2.83
CA LEU A 29 -10.63 -2.05 1.45
C LEU A 29 -9.53 -3.11 1.34
N SER A 30 -9.52 -3.82 0.22
CA SER A 30 -8.41 -4.66 -0.21
C SER A 30 -7.84 -4.11 -1.52
N LEU A 31 -6.60 -3.63 -1.48
CA LEU A 31 -5.86 -3.21 -2.66
C LEU A 31 -5.06 -4.40 -3.16
N GLU A 32 -5.47 -4.97 -4.28
CA GLU A 32 -4.81 -6.12 -4.87
C GLU A 32 -4.10 -5.71 -6.16
N TRP A 33 -2.82 -5.96 -6.21
CA TRP A 33 -2.05 -5.90 -7.44
C TRP A 33 -1.74 -7.32 -7.93
N ARG A 34 -2.00 -7.56 -9.21
CA ARG A 34 -1.59 -8.77 -9.94
C ARG A 34 -1.06 -8.36 -11.30
N ARG A 35 -0.14 -9.14 -11.83
CA ARG A 35 0.46 -8.89 -13.14
C ARG A 35 -0.55 -8.84 -14.28
N ASP A 36 -1.66 -9.54 -14.14
CA ASP A 36 -2.72 -9.78 -15.14
C ASP A 36 -4.01 -8.98 -14.87
N LYS A 37 -4.04 -8.14 -13.83
CA LYS A 37 -5.23 -7.36 -13.47
C LYS A 37 -4.99 -5.85 -13.55
N THR A 38 -5.98 -5.15 -14.07
CA THR A 38 -6.06 -3.69 -13.98
C THR A 38 -6.52 -3.29 -12.58
N PRO A 39 -5.88 -2.27 -11.96
CA PRO A 39 -6.34 -1.73 -10.68
C PRO A 39 -7.79 -1.25 -10.76
N GLN A 40 -8.55 -1.51 -9.71
CA GLN A 40 -9.92 -1.01 -9.60
C GLN A 40 -9.93 0.33 -8.85
N PRO A 41 -10.69 1.34 -9.31
CA PRO A 41 -10.80 2.61 -8.61
C PRO A 41 -11.59 2.44 -7.31
N VAL A 42 -11.21 3.19 -6.29
CA VAL A 42 -11.99 3.37 -5.06
C VAL A 42 -12.82 4.65 -5.21
N LEU A 43 -14.15 4.52 -5.22
CA LEU A 43 -15.05 5.64 -5.41
C LEU A 43 -15.47 6.25 -4.07
N PHE A 44 -15.53 7.58 -4.03
CA PHE A 44 -16.00 8.39 -2.91
C PHE A 44 -17.19 9.24 -3.38
N ASP A 45 -18.36 8.63 -3.48
CA ASP A 45 -19.56 9.24 -4.08
C ASP A 45 -20.09 10.46 -3.32
N GLN A 46 -19.71 10.59 -2.05
CA GLN A 46 -20.17 11.66 -1.15
C GLN A 46 -19.02 12.55 -0.67
N ALA A 47 -17.95 12.64 -1.45
CA ALA A 47 -16.84 13.51 -1.09
C ALA A 47 -17.30 14.98 -1.14
N PRO A 48 -17.16 15.76 -0.04
CA PRO A 48 -17.56 17.14 -0.02
C PRO A 48 -16.68 17.99 -0.95
N PRO A 49 -17.26 19.00 -1.64
CA PRO A 49 -16.46 19.94 -2.40
C PRO A 49 -15.44 20.66 -1.52
N GLY A 50 -14.24 20.86 -2.03
CA GLY A 50 -13.16 21.50 -1.28
C GLY A 50 -11.79 21.18 -1.83
N LYS A 51 -10.75 21.67 -1.15
CA LYS A 51 -9.35 21.33 -1.44
C LYS A 51 -8.94 20.09 -0.66
N TYR A 52 -8.26 19.21 -1.35
CA TYR A 52 -7.67 17.99 -0.77
C TYR A 52 -6.16 18.06 -0.87
N ALA A 53 -5.45 17.78 0.22
CA ALA A 53 -4.01 17.98 0.33
C ALA A 53 -3.22 16.71 0.67
N LYS A 54 -3.85 15.69 1.25
CA LYS A 54 -3.19 14.44 1.63
C LYS A 54 -4.14 13.26 1.68
N ILE A 55 -3.55 12.08 1.68
CA ILE A 55 -4.24 10.82 2.00
C ILE A 55 -3.61 10.21 3.25
N ASP A 56 -4.45 9.83 4.20
CA ASP A 56 -4.06 9.00 5.34
C ASP A 56 -4.58 7.57 5.13
N LEU A 57 -3.69 6.61 5.27
CA LEU A 57 -3.97 5.19 5.16
C LEU A 57 -3.66 4.51 6.50
N VAL A 58 -4.62 3.75 7.00
CA VAL A 58 -4.39 2.78 8.06
C VAL A 58 -4.39 1.40 7.42
N LEU A 59 -3.21 0.82 7.24
CA LEU A 59 -3.08 -0.55 6.77
C LEU A 59 -3.19 -1.48 7.98
N ARG A 60 -4.14 -2.39 7.95
CA ARG A 60 -4.36 -3.40 8.98
C ARG A 60 -5.29 -4.50 8.47
N GLY A 61 -4.89 -5.75 8.64
CA GLY A 61 -5.79 -6.89 8.59
C GLY A 61 -6.37 -7.13 10.00
N ASP A 62 -7.68 -7.41 10.13
CA ASP A 62 -8.26 -7.71 11.44
C ASP A 62 -7.89 -9.14 11.88
N ASP A 63 -8.24 -10.15 11.07
CA ASP A 63 -7.89 -11.56 11.32
C ASP A 63 -6.96 -12.13 10.24
N ARG A 64 -6.24 -11.28 9.52
CA ARG A 64 -5.35 -11.64 8.41
C ARG A 64 -4.16 -10.70 8.38
N ASP A 65 -3.19 -11.03 7.52
CA ASP A 65 -2.06 -10.16 7.32
C ASP A 65 -2.44 -8.79 6.78
N THR A 66 -1.77 -7.77 7.25
CA THR A 66 -1.89 -6.38 6.80
C THR A 66 -1.48 -6.25 5.35
N PHE A 67 -0.41 -6.96 4.97
CA PHE A 67 -0.04 -7.13 3.59
C PHE A 67 0.59 -8.51 3.33
N GLU A 68 0.43 -8.95 2.09
CA GLU A 68 1.03 -10.15 1.53
C GLU A 68 1.68 -9.79 0.20
N ILE A 69 2.95 -10.16 0.00
CA ILE A 69 3.67 -9.95 -1.25
C ILE A 69 4.34 -11.26 -1.67
N SER A 70 4.10 -11.71 -2.88
CA SER A 70 4.70 -12.94 -3.38
C SER A 70 5.31 -12.80 -4.77
N GLY A 71 6.28 -13.64 -5.05
CA GLY A 71 6.96 -13.60 -6.33
C GLY A 71 8.04 -14.66 -6.45
N VAL A 72 8.92 -14.43 -7.41
CA VAL A 72 10.10 -15.27 -7.66
C VAL A 72 11.33 -14.39 -7.62
N VAL A 73 12.36 -14.85 -6.93
CA VAL A 73 13.68 -14.27 -6.90
C VAL A 73 14.70 -15.31 -7.36
N ARG A 74 15.70 -14.88 -8.13
CA ARG A 74 16.82 -15.73 -8.54
C ARG A 74 17.98 -15.53 -7.57
N ARG A 75 18.46 -16.64 -6.98
CA ARG A 75 19.59 -16.66 -6.06
C ARG A 75 20.49 -17.85 -6.41
N ASN A 76 21.79 -17.61 -6.59
CA ASN A 76 22.77 -18.64 -6.97
C ASN A 76 22.29 -19.50 -8.16
N ASP A 77 21.76 -18.83 -9.20
CA ASP A 77 21.20 -19.45 -10.41
C ASP A 77 19.96 -20.34 -10.19
N ILE A 78 19.40 -20.34 -8.99
CA ILE A 78 18.18 -21.06 -8.65
C ILE A 78 17.03 -20.05 -8.46
N ASN A 79 15.87 -20.36 -9.02
CA ASN A 79 14.66 -19.59 -8.80
C ASN A 79 13.95 -20.09 -7.54
N TYR A 80 13.73 -19.17 -6.60
CA TYR A 80 12.94 -19.41 -5.39
C TYR A 80 11.65 -18.61 -5.43
N THR A 81 10.55 -19.23 -5.08
CA THR A 81 9.33 -18.48 -4.72
C THR A 81 9.54 -17.83 -3.36
N TYR A 82 9.12 -16.60 -3.22
CA TYR A 82 9.12 -15.91 -1.92
C TYR A 82 7.71 -15.50 -1.53
N GLU A 83 7.48 -15.46 -0.22
CA GLU A 83 6.28 -14.96 0.43
C GLU A 83 6.70 -14.01 1.56
N ILE A 84 6.10 -12.82 1.57
CA ILE A 84 6.30 -11.79 2.59
C ILE A 84 4.94 -11.51 3.19
N GLU A 85 4.81 -11.69 4.49
CA GLU A 85 3.57 -11.54 5.25
C GLU A 85 3.82 -10.63 6.46
N ASP A 86 2.88 -9.77 6.78
CA ASP A 86 2.97 -8.89 7.94
C ASP A 86 1.59 -8.58 8.50
N SER A 87 1.41 -8.80 9.78
CA SER A 87 0.16 -8.55 10.51
C SER A 87 0.13 -7.20 11.27
N SER A 88 1.25 -6.46 11.27
CA SER A 88 1.37 -5.20 12.00
C SER A 88 0.55 -4.09 11.37
N GLN A 89 -0.03 -3.24 12.20
CA GLN A 89 -0.66 -2.02 11.74
C GLN A 89 0.39 -1.02 11.23
N LEU A 90 0.16 -0.46 10.04
CA LEU A 90 0.97 0.62 9.48
C LEU A 90 0.11 1.87 9.29
N LEU A 91 0.65 3.01 9.73
CA LEU A 91 0.05 4.33 9.53
C LEU A 91 0.86 5.05 8.45
N VAL A 92 0.20 5.45 7.38
CA VAL A 92 0.84 6.11 6.24
C VAL A 92 0.09 7.40 5.94
N SER A 93 0.82 8.52 5.92
CA SER A 93 0.29 9.82 5.52
C SER A 93 1.10 10.32 4.33
N VAL A 94 0.43 10.52 3.19
CA VAL A 94 1.09 10.92 1.95
C VAL A 94 0.49 12.24 1.49
N PRO A 95 1.30 13.32 1.40
CA PRO A 95 0.86 14.57 0.84
C PRO A 95 0.63 14.43 -0.67
N LEU A 96 -0.36 15.13 -1.19
CA LEU A 96 -0.54 15.32 -2.63
C LEU A 96 0.61 16.21 -3.16
N PRO A 97 1.13 15.94 -4.36
CA PRO A 97 2.17 16.78 -4.99
C PRO A 97 1.73 18.25 -5.15
N SER A 98 0.42 18.46 -5.34
CA SER A 98 -0.26 19.75 -5.29
C SER A 98 -1.65 19.54 -4.72
N SER A 99 -2.20 20.57 -4.03
CA SER A 99 -3.58 20.47 -3.56
C SER A 99 -4.54 20.34 -4.74
N ALA A 100 -5.45 19.39 -4.64
CA ALA A 100 -6.45 19.13 -5.65
C ALA A 100 -7.82 19.68 -5.20
N THR A 101 -8.58 20.29 -6.09
CA THR A 101 -9.86 20.92 -5.77
C THR A 101 -11.02 20.16 -6.40
N LEU A 102 -11.91 19.61 -5.55
CA LEU A 102 -13.18 19.07 -5.98
C LEU A 102 -14.22 20.22 -6.00
N ARG A 103 -14.76 20.50 -7.19
CA ARG A 103 -15.83 21.48 -7.36
C ARG A 103 -17.20 20.84 -7.13
N PRO A 104 -18.24 21.60 -6.73
CA PRO A 104 -19.60 21.08 -6.67
C PRO A 104 -20.02 20.47 -8.01
N GLY A 105 -20.52 19.23 -7.99
CA GLY A 105 -20.91 18.47 -9.18
C GLY A 105 -19.74 18.01 -10.07
N GLY A 106 -18.50 18.25 -9.67
CA GLY A 106 -17.30 17.82 -10.37
C GLY A 106 -16.84 16.42 -9.95
N ALA A 107 -15.77 15.96 -10.59
CA ALA A 107 -15.03 14.76 -10.22
C ALA A 107 -13.55 15.11 -9.99
N LEU A 108 -12.91 14.39 -9.10
CA LEU A 108 -11.48 14.48 -8.81
C LEU A 108 -10.89 13.07 -8.80
N SER A 109 -9.85 12.85 -9.59
CA SER A 109 -9.09 11.60 -9.60
C SER A 109 -7.76 11.80 -8.87
N ILE A 110 -7.44 10.90 -7.96
CA ILE A 110 -6.17 10.84 -7.24
C ILE A 110 -5.60 9.45 -7.43
N GLY A 111 -4.46 9.36 -8.11
CA GLY A 111 -3.74 8.11 -8.30
C GLY A 111 -2.95 7.75 -7.04
N VAL A 112 -3.14 6.53 -6.52
CA VAL A 112 -2.28 5.95 -5.49
C VAL A 112 -1.38 4.92 -6.15
N ARG A 113 -0.09 5.18 -6.16
CA ARG A 113 0.92 4.26 -6.67
C ARG A 113 1.66 3.62 -5.50
N ILE A 114 1.83 2.32 -5.56
CA ILE A 114 2.73 1.58 -4.67
C ILE A 114 3.81 0.96 -5.53
N ASP A 115 5.06 1.39 -5.36
CA ASP A 115 6.18 0.81 -6.10
C ASP A 115 6.68 -0.46 -5.43
N ILE A 116 6.04 -1.56 -5.78
CA ILE A 116 6.30 -2.85 -5.16
C ILE A 116 7.69 -3.40 -5.54
N ARG A 117 8.25 -2.95 -6.67
CA ARG A 117 9.63 -3.32 -7.05
C ARG A 117 10.61 -2.75 -6.03
N ASP A 118 10.41 -1.52 -5.60
CA ASP A 118 11.27 -0.87 -4.62
C ASP A 118 11.17 -1.51 -3.23
N ILE A 119 10.03 -2.16 -2.91
CA ILE A 119 9.88 -2.91 -1.66
C ILE A 119 10.83 -4.11 -1.61
N VAL A 120 10.97 -4.84 -2.71
CA VAL A 120 11.68 -6.13 -2.73
C VAL A 120 13.10 -6.04 -3.29
N LYS A 121 13.45 -4.96 -3.98
CA LYS A 121 14.69 -4.81 -4.77
C LYS A 121 15.97 -5.06 -3.98
N ASP A 122 16.04 -4.52 -2.76
CA ASP A 122 17.25 -4.55 -1.94
C ASP A 122 17.10 -5.41 -0.68
N LEU A 123 16.12 -6.32 -0.67
CA LEU A 123 15.97 -7.26 0.44
C LEU A 123 17.02 -8.34 0.36
N ASP A 124 17.66 -8.63 1.49
CA ASP A 124 18.56 -9.79 1.61
C ASP A 124 17.76 -11.08 1.80
N PHE A 125 17.30 -11.65 0.69
CA PHE A 125 16.63 -12.94 0.71
C PHE A 125 17.54 -14.08 1.24
N GLY A 126 18.84 -13.80 1.45
CA GLY A 126 19.76 -14.74 2.10
C GLY A 126 19.45 -14.95 3.57
N ALA A 127 18.88 -13.94 4.21
CA ALA A 127 18.46 -13.98 5.61
C ALA A 127 16.98 -14.42 5.78
N ALA A 128 16.26 -14.68 4.67
CA ALA A 128 14.90 -15.21 4.74
C ALA A 128 14.89 -16.68 5.20
N ARG A 129 13.84 -17.07 5.90
CA ARG A 129 13.59 -18.45 6.31
C ARG A 129 13.21 -19.30 5.10
N ILE A 130 13.61 -20.54 5.06
CA ILE A 130 13.15 -21.49 4.04
C ILE A 130 12.13 -22.43 4.70
N GLU A 131 10.90 -22.40 4.16
CA GLU A 131 9.82 -23.28 4.57
C GLU A 131 9.09 -23.80 3.34
N ASP A 132 8.88 -25.11 3.26
CA ASP A 132 8.23 -25.78 2.13
C ASP A 132 8.82 -25.41 0.75
N GLY A 133 10.14 -25.17 0.70
CA GLY A 133 10.84 -24.77 -0.54
C GLY A 133 10.65 -23.32 -0.95
N LYS A 134 10.03 -22.49 -0.11
CA LYS A 134 9.83 -21.06 -0.33
C LYS A 134 10.67 -20.23 0.64
N LEU A 135 11.05 -19.03 0.22
CA LEU A 135 11.67 -18.03 1.08
C LEU A 135 10.57 -17.24 1.77
N LYS A 136 10.50 -17.32 3.10
CA LYS A 136 9.50 -16.60 3.91
C LYS A 136 10.12 -15.45 4.68
N ILE A 137 9.40 -14.33 4.69
CA ILE A 137 9.67 -13.14 5.51
C ILE A 137 8.38 -12.85 6.29
N ASP A 138 8.39 -13.16 7.56
CA ASP A 138 7.27 -13.12 8.49
C ASP A 138 7.75 -12.79 9.92
N ASP A 139 6.94 -13.06 10.92
CA ASP A 139 7.25 -12.78 12.34
C ASP A 139 8.49 -13.52 12.85
N ASP A 140 8.90 -14.61 12.19
CA ASP A 140 10.14 -15.34 12.50
C ASP A 140 11.40 -14.68 11.90
N THR A 141 11.22 -13.64 11.06
CA THR A 141 12.31 -12.86 10.44
C THR A 141 12.16 -11.35 10.74
N PRO A 142 12.14 -10.93 12.01
CA PRO A 142 11.73 -9.57 12.42
C PRO A 142 12.58 -8.45 11.83
N ALA A 143 13.87 -8.68 11.62
CA ALA A 143 14.76 -7.67 11.04
C ALA A 143 14.43 -7.39 9.56
N LEU A 144 14.17 -8.44 8.76
CA LEU A 144 13.73 -8.31 7.37
C LEU A 144 12.32 -7.72 7.29
N GLN A 145 11.43 -8.18 8.15
CA GLN A 145 10.06 -7.68 8.22
C GLN A 145 10.02 -6.17 8.52
N ALA A 146 10.87 -5.68 9.44
CA ALA A 146 11.00 -4.25 9.72
C ALA A 146 11.50 -3.45 8.50
N GLN A 147 12.44 -4.00 7.73
CA GLN A 147 12.89 -3.39 6.47
C GLN A 147 11.76 -3.33 5.45
N VAL A 148 10.98 -4.40 5.30
CA VAL A 148 9.82 -4.42 4.40
C VAL A 148 8.79 -3.37 4.79
N ARG A 149 8.44 -3.25 6.08
CA ARG A 149 7.51 -2.23 6.58
C ARG A 149 7.95 -0.80 6.20
N ALA A 150 9.22 -0.48 6.45
CA ALA A 150 9.77 0.82 6.09
C ALA A 150 9.69 1.08 4.57
N LYS A 151 9.98 0.07 3.75
CA LYS A 151 9.90 0.15 2.30
C LYS A 151 8.46 0.26 1.79
N VAL A 152 7.49 -0.44 2.39
CA VAL A 152 6.07 -0.30 2.07
C VAL A 152 5.64 1.15 2.28
N ILE A 153 5.91 1.72 3.46
CA ILE A 153 5.55 3.11 3.77
C ILE A 153 6.19 4.08 2.76
N SER A 154 7.48 3.91 2.48
CA SER A 154 8.22 4.81 1.59
C SER A 154 7.91 4.63 0.09
N SER A 155 7.28 3.53 -0.30
CA SER A 155 6.96 3.23 -1.70
C SER A 155 5.62 3.82 -2.16
N ILE A 156 4.79 4.29 -1.24
CA ILE A 156 3.48 4.86 -1.56
C ILE A 156 3.67 6.30 -2.05
N ARG A 157 3.12 6.59 -3.23
CA ARG A 157 3.14 7.89 -3.89
C ARG A 157 1.74 8.26 -4.35
N LEU A 158 1.48 9.55 -4.44
CA LEU A 158 0.24 10.08 -5.00
C LEU A 158 0.53 10.85 -6.28
N ASP A 159 -0.33 10.64 -7.27
CA ASP A 159 -0.35 11.37 -8.52
C ASP A 159 -1.74 12.03 -8.65
N THR A 160 -1.79 13.28 -9.13
CA THR A 160 -3.04 13.96 -9.53
C THR A 160 -3.06 14.01 -11.05
N GLU A 161 -4.09 13.46 -11.67
CA GLU A 161 -4.35 13.61 -13.09
C GLU A 161 -5.16 14.88 -13.39
#